data_f10e29be0d77e61a585dca87b03a7b08
#
_entry.id   f10e29be0d77e61a585dca87b03a7b08
#
_cell.length_a   1.000
_cell.length_b   1.000
_cell.length_c   1.000
_cell.angle_alpha   90.00
_cell.angle_beta   90.00
_cell.angle_gamma   90.00
#
_symmetry.space_group_name_H-M   'P 1'
#
loop_
_entity.id
_entity.type
_entity.pdbx_description
1 polymer ?
#
loop_
_entity_poly.entity_id
_entity_poly.type
_entity_poly.pdbx_seq_one_letter_code
_entity_poly.pdbx_strand_id
1 'polypeptide(L)'
;GIEGIVNGMDPTEWNPATDKFLDITYDKNTVVMGKAAAKQALQAEVGLPLDASAPVFGYIGRLEEQKGCDIMMEAVPKLLKQCPNAQVVILGTGKKSMEKTLEKLDKLSPRMAGVVRFSNPIAHFITAGADFLMVPSRFEPCGLIQLHAMQYGTVPIVASTGGLVDTVKEGVTGFHMGAMDPDGLKPDDVEAMVDTCAAAAAAYGSPAHTKMSATCIGQDLSWRKPAAKWEAVLEEMMFNSGYGKKQMVVTPKEDLEGAKT
;
A
#
# COMPACT_ATOMS: atom_id res chain seq x y z
N GLY A 1 28.96 10.75 -0.60
CA GLY A 1 27.57 10.99 -0.20
C GLY A 1 26.79 9.67 -0.05
N ILE A 2 25.58 9.74 0.46
CA ILE A 2 24.64 8.62 0.48
C ILE A 2 23.52 9.00 -0.47
N GLU A 3 23.19 8.11 -1.41
CA GLU A 3 22.06 8.25 -2.31
C GLU A 3 21.04 7.15 -1.99
N GLY A 4 19.76 7.55 -1.85
CA GLY A 4 18.65 6.64 -1.61
C GLY A 4 17.93 6.30 -2.91
N ILE A 5 17.72 5.02 -3.17
CA ILE A 5 16.94 4.54 -4.32
C ILE A 5 15.80 3.70 -3.77
N VAL A 6 14.56 4.19 -3.90
CA VAL A 6 13.36 3.44 -3.52
C VAL A 6 13.14 2.27 -4.47
N ASN A 7 12.58 1.17 -3.96
CA ASN A 7 12.24 0.01 -4.77
C ASN A 7 11.07 0.31 -5.71
N GLY A 8 10.99 -0.46 -6.81
CA GLY A 8 9.77 -0.64 -7.57
C GLY A 8 8.97 -1.83 -7.06
N MET A 9 7.78 -2.02 -7.62
CA MET A 9 6.96 -3.22 -7.39
C MET A 9 6.88 -4.07 -8.66
N ASP A 10 6.43 -5.32 -8.50
CA ASP A 10 6.15 -6.21 -9.62
C ASP A 10 4.72 -5.99 -10.14
N PRO A 11 4.55 -5.36 -11.33
CA PRO A 11 3.24 -5.12 -11.92
C PRO A 11 2.62 -6.36 -12.58
N THR A 12 3.26 -7.52 -12.55
CA THR A 12 2.69 -8.77 -13.06
C THR A 12 1.84 -9.46 -12.01
N GLU A 13 2.24 -9.40 -10.75
CA GLU A 13 1.49 -9.95 -9.61
C GLU A 13 0.42 -8.96 -9.11
N TRP A 14 0.82 -7.68 -8.94
CA TRP A 14 -0.05 -6.65 -8.37
C TRP A 14 -0.54 -5.70 -9.47
N ASN A 15 -1.59 -6.11 -10.19
CA ASN A 15 -2.18 -5.33 -11.28
C ASN A 15 -3.68 -5.58 -11.39
N PRO A 16 -4.54 -4.58 -11.13
CA PRO A 16 -5.98 -4.77 -11.15
C PRO A 16 -6.55 -5.15 -12.52
N ALA A 17 -5.79 -4.93 -13.61
CA ALA A 17 -6.21 -5.31 -14.96
C ALA A 17 -6.05 -6.82 -15.24
N THR A 18 -5.21 -7.51 -14.47
CA THR A 18 -4.87 -8.93 -14.68
C THR A 18 -4.93 -9.76 -13.40
N ASP A 19 -5.46 -9.19 -12.33
CA ASP A 19 -5.54 -9.82 -11.02
C ASP A 19 -6.53 -11.00 -11.05
N LYS A 20 -6.00 -12.21 -10.84
CA LYS A 20 -6.76 -13.46 -10.85
C LYS A 20 -7.74 -13.63 -9.67
N PHE A 21 -7.62 -12.80 -8.64
CA PHE A 21 -8.48 -12.82 -7.46
C PHE A 21 -9.70 -11.89 -7.61
N LEU A 22 -9.72 -11.03 -8.63
CA LEU A 22 -10.83 -10.13 -8.90
C LEU A 22 -11.76 -10.71 -9.97
N ASP A 23 -13.06 -10.83 -9.67
CA ASP A 23 -14.07 -11.20 -10.66
C ASP A 23 -14.25 -10.15 -11.74
N ILE A 24 -14.06 -8.87 -11.36
CA ILE A 24 -14.13 -7.71 -12.26
C ILE A 24 -12.80 -6.99 -12.20
N THR A 25 -12.00 -7.16 -13.25
CA THR A 25 -10.72 -6.46 -13.43
C THR A 25 -10.95 -5.03 -13.92
N TYR A 26 -9.98 -4.15 -13.66
CA TYR A 26 -10.06 -2.75 -14.05
C TYR A 26 -8.68 -2.14 -14.30
N ASP A 27 -8.66 -1.01 -14.99
CA ASP A 27 -7.46 -0.20 -15.25
C ASP A 27 -7.69 1.26 -14.85
N LYS A 28 -6.74 2.13 -15.18
CA LYS A 28 -6.83 3.57 -14.88
C LYS A 28 -8.06 4.27 -15.51
N ASN A 29 -8.62 3.72 -16.59
CA ASN A 29 -9.77 4.32 -17.28
C ASN A 29 -11.09 3.86 -16.66
N THR A 30 -11.08 2.71 -16.00
CA THR A 30 -12.27 2.06 -15.41
C THR A 30 -12.20 1.96 -13.88
N VAL A 31 -11.22 2.63 -13.24
CA VAL A 31 -10.92 2.54 -11.80
C VAL A 31 -12.14 2.83 -10.92
N VAL A 32 -12.98 3.80 -11.26
CA VAL A 32 -14.15 4.17 -10.44
C VAL A 32 -15.15 3.01 -10.36
N MET A 33 -15.48 2.40 -11.49
CA MET A 33 -16.41 1.25 -11.52
C MET A 33 -15.75 -0.01 -10.95
N GLY A 34 -14.49 -0.24 -11.30
CA GLY A 34 -13.75 -1.41 -10.83
C GLY A 34 -13.59 -1.44 -9.31
N LYS A 35 -13.25 -0.31 -8.71
CA LYS A 35 -13.16 -0.21 -7.25
C LYS A 35 -14.51 -0.36 -6.55
N ALA A 36 -15.60 0.12 -7.15
CA ALA A 36 -16.93 -0.08 -6.58
C ALA A 36 -17.30 -1.58 -6.54
N ALA A 37 -17.00 -2.33 -7.60
CA ALA A 37 -17.21 -3.78 -7.64
C ALA A 37 -16.27 -4.52 -6.65
N ALA A 38 -14.99 -4.16 -6.61
CA ALA A 38 -14.02 -4.75 -5.70
C ALA A 38 -14.37 -4.48 -4.23
N LYS A 39 -14.92 -3.29 -3.90
CA LYS A 39 -15.42 -2.98 -2.56
C LYS A 39 -16.54 -3.91 -2.14
N GLN A 40 -17.54 -4.13 -2.99
CA GLN A 40 -18.62 -5.05 -2.68
C GLN A 40 -18.12 -6.47 -2.47
N ALA A 41 -17.17 -6.92 -3.30
CA ALA A 41 -16.55 -8.23 -3.15
C ALA A 41 -15.77 -8.34 -1.83
N LEU A 42 -14.99 -7.32 -1.47
CA LEU A 42 -14.28 -7.27 -0.18
C LEU A 42 -15.26 -7.32 0.99
N GLN A 43 -16.29 -6.48 0.99
CA GLN A 43 -17.29 -6.44 2.06
C GLN A 43 -17.96 -7.80 2.24
N ALA A 44 -18.36 -8.45 1.15
CA ALA A 44 -18.96 -9.79 1.17
C ALA A 44 -17.98 -10.85 1.70
N GLU A 45 -16.72 -10.84 1.23
CA GLU A 45 -15.71 -11.83 1.60
C GLU A 45 -15.37 -11.82 3.09
N VAL A 46 -15.28 -10.60 3.69
CA VAL A 46 -14.88 -10.44 5.10
C VAL A 46 -16.07 -10.25 6.05
N GLY A 47 -17.31 -10.31 5.55
CA GLY A 47 -18.53 -10.21 6.36
C GLY A 47 -18.87 -8.80 6.84
N LEU A 48 -18.35 -7.76 6.18
CA LEU A 48 -18.76 -6.38 6.43
C LEU A 48 -20.14 -6.10 5.80
N PRO A 49 -20.92 -5.15 6.34
CA PRO A 49 -22.15 -4.69 5.70
C PRO A 49 -21.89 -4.19 4.27
N LEU A 50 -22.72 -4.61 3.31
CA LEU A 50 -22.66 -4.13 1.93
C LEU A 50 -23.16 -2.69 1.89
N ASP A 51 -22.25 -1.73 1.81
CA ASP A 51 -22.53 -0.30 1.75
C ASP A 51 -21.52 0.40 0.83
N ALA A 52 -21.98 0.79 -0.34
CA ALA A 52 -21.16 1.51 -1.33
C ALA A 52 -20.77 2.91 -0.85
N SER A 53 -21.56 3.50 0.08
CA SER A 53 -21.32 4.84 0.61
C SER A 53 -20.32 4.87 1.78
N ALA A 54 -20.04 3.71 2.38
CA ALA A 54 -19.10 3.57 3.48
C ALA A 54 -17.65 3.73 2.99
N PRO A 55 -16.83 4.63 3.55
CA PRO A 55 -15.39 4.61 3.34
C PRO A 55 -14.79 3.36 4.02
N VAL A 56 -14.04 2.56 3.26
CA VAL A 56 -13.40 1.33 3.74
C VAL A 56 -11.90 1.57 3.94
N PHE A 57 -11.44 1.37 5.16
CA PHE A 57 -10.03 1.44 5.54
C PHE A 57 -9.45 0.04 5.65
N GLY A 58 -8.39 -0.24 4.89
CA GLY A 58 -7.67 -1.49 4.90
C GLY A 58 -6.34 -1.40 5.65
N TYR A 59 -5.89 -2.52 6.20
CA TYR A 59 -4.52 -2.73 6.66
C TYR A 59 -4.08 -4.13 6.27
N ILE A 60 -2.85 -4.26 5.77
CA ILE A 60 -2.22 -5.53 5.45
C ILE A 60 -0.79 -5.51 5.96
N GLY A 61 -0.45 -6.39 6.89
CA GLY A 61 0.92 -6.42 7.40
C GLY A 61 1.13 -7.33 8.60
N ARG A 62 2.40 -7.40 9.04
CA ARG A 62 2.74 -8.09 10.28
C ARG A 62 2.19 -7.35 11.49
N LEU A 63 1.60 -8.10 12.42
CA LEU A 63 1.08 -7.51 13.66
C LEU A 63 2.20 -7.35 14.67
N GLU A 64 2.89 -6.21 14.59
CA GLU A 64 4.01 -5.84 15.44
C GLU A 64 4.13 -4.31 15.59
N GLU A 65 4.86 -3.85 16.60
CA GLU A 65 4.97 -2.42 16.94
C GLU A 65 5.68 -1.61 15.86
N GLN A 66 6.66 -2.20 15.15
CA GLN A 66 7.34 -1.53 14.03
C GLN A 66 6.35 -1.10 12.95
N LYS A 67 5.29 -1.91 12.73
CA LYS A 67 4.23 -1.62 11.76
C LYS A 67 3.11 -0.73 12.33
N GLY A 68 3.27 -0.24 13.56
CA GLY A 68 2.30 0.63 14.22
C GLY A 68 0.97 -0.05 14.57
N CYS A 69 0.97 -1.39 14.72
CA CYS A 69 -0.25 -2.12 15.01
C CYS A 69 -0.86 -1.76 16.37
N ASP A 70 -0.05 -1.44 17.36
CA ASP A 70 -0.48 -0.95 18.66
C ASP A 70 -1.20 0.40 18.55
N ILE A 71 -0.68 1.33 17.75
CA ILE A 71 -1.32 2.61 17.43
C ILE A 71 -2.67 2.36 16.74
N MET A 72 -2.67 1.53 15.71
CA MET A 72 -3.88 1.20 14.94
C MET A 72 -4.97 0.55 15.80
N MET A 73 -4.61 -0.37 16.69
CA MET A 73 -5.56 -1.05 17.57
C MET A 73 -6.24 -0.10 18.55
N GLU A 74 -5.56 0.96 19.00
CA GLU A 74 -6.15 2.01 19.83
C GLU A 74 -6.92 3.05 19.00
N ALA A 75 -6.49 3.32 17.76
CA ALA A 75 -7.11 4.31 16.89
C ALA A 75 -8.44 3.82 16.28
N VAL A 76 -8.52 2.55 15.86
CA VAL A 76 -9.69 2.02 15.13
C VAL A 76 -11.01 2.16 15.91
N PRO A 77 -11.12 1.84 17.21
CA PRO A 77 -12.36 2.08 17.95
C PRO A 77 -12.78 3.55 18.00
N LYS A 78 -11.80 4.46 18.10
CA LYS A 78 -12.04 5.92 18.10
C LYS A 78 -12.51 6.38 16.72
N LEU A 79 -11.86 5.91 15.65
CA LEU A 79 -12.24 6.19 14.26
C LEU A 79 -13.67 5.73 13.97
N LEU A 80 -14.05 4.51 14.34
CA LEU A 80 -15.39 3.97 14.12
C LEU A 80 -16.47 4.72 14.94
N LYS A 81 -16.09 5.35 16.04
CA LYS A 81 -16.97 6.24 16.82
C LYS A 81 -17.09 7.61 16.13
N GLN A 82 -15.99 8.18 15.65
CA GLN A 82 -15.97 9.50 15.01
C GLN A 82 -16.58 9.48 13.61
N CYS A 83 -16.42 8.37 12.88
CA CYS A 83 -16.94 8.15 11.54
C CYS A 83 -17.94 6.98 11.53
N PRO A 84 -19.23 7.22 11.85
CA PRO A 84 -20.21 6.15 12.07
C PRO A 84 -20.51 5.29 10.82
N ASN A 85 -20.21 5.78 9.61
CA ASN A 85 -20.37 5.05 8.36
C ASN A 85 -19.08 4.35 7.89
N ALA A 86 -17.94 4.61 8.52
CA ALA A 86 -16.68 3.99 8.13
C ALA A 86 -16.64 2.49 8.45
N GLN A 87 -15.94 1.75 7.61
CA GLN A 87 -15.64 0.33 7.79
C GLN A 87 -14.13 0.12 7.83
N VAL A 88 -13.68 -0.89 8.58
CA VAL A 88 -12.25 -1.21 8.73
C VAL A 88 -12.05 -2.70 8.51
N VAL A 89 -11.02 -3.06 7.75
CA VAL A 89 -10.56 -4.44 7.56
C VAL A 89 -9.06 -4.52 7.82
N ILE A 90 -8.67 -5.44 8.70
CA ILE A 90 -7.27 -5.66 9.09
C ILE A 90 -6.90 -7.11 8.81
N LEU A 91 -5.89 -7.31 7.96
CA LEU A 91 -5.31 -8.61 7.66
C LEU A 91 -3.88 -8.68 8.18
N GLY A 92 -3.59 -9.65 9.02
CA GLY A 92 -2.21 -9.87 9.46
C GLY A 92 -2.05 -11.00 10.47
N THR A 93 -0.80 -11.37 10.68
CA THR A 93 -0.35 -12.26 11.77
C THR A 93 0.92 -11.70 12.38
N GLY A 94 1.24 -12.09 13.61
CA GLY A 94 2.45 -11.61 14.26
C GLY A 94 2.49 -11.95 15.75
N LYS A 95 2.66 -10.93 16.59
CA LYS A 95 2.67 -11.12 18.03
C LYS A 95 1.32 -11.62 18.54
N LYS A 96 1.33 -12.69 19.33
CA LYS A 96 0.11 -13.33 19.87
C LYS A 96 -0.77 -12.39 20.69
N SER A 97 -0.19 -11.41 21.37
CA SER A 97 -0.93 -10.36 22.09
C SER A 97 -1.75 -9.50 21.11
N MET A 98 -1.15 -9.10 19.99
CA MET A 98 -1.81 -8.29 18.96
C MET A 98 -2.86 -9.09 18.19
N GLU A 99 -2.58 -10.35 17.86
CA GLU A 99 -3.57 -11.25 17.26
C GLU A 99 -4.83 -11.34 18.13
N LYS A 100 -4.67 -11.59 19.45
CA LYS A 100 -5.78 -11.62 20.40
C LYS A 100 -6.51 -10.27 20.53
N THR A 101 -5.81 -9.16 20.41
CA THR A 101 -6.42 -7.83 20.41
C THR A 101 -7.25 -7.63 19.15
N LEU A 102 -6.73 -8.02 17.98
CA LEU A 102 -7.46 -7.94 16.72
C LEU A 102 -8.74 -8.80 16.75
N GLU A 103 -8.66 -10.03 17.27
CA GLU A 103 -9.84 -10.92 17.45
C GLU A 103 -10.90 -10.33 18.40
N LYS A 104 -10.49 -9.48 19.37
CA LYS A 104 -11.44 -8.75 20.21
C LYS A 104 -12.07 -7.57 19.49
N LEU A 105 -11.25 -6.82 18.74
CA LEU A 105 -11.71 -5.66 17.94
C LEU A 105 -12.74 -6.09 16.88
N ASP A 106 -12.52 -7.23 16.23
CA ASP A 106 -13.43 -7.84 15.28
C ASP A 106 -14.87 -8.00 15.83
N LYS A 107 -14.98 -8.28 17.13
CA LYS A 107 -16.26 -8.47 17.82
C LYS A 107 -16.92 -7.18 18.32
N LEU A 108 -16.23 -6.05 18.26
CA LEU A 108 -16.74 -4.77 18.80
C LEU A 108 -17.78 -4.11 17.90
N SER A 109 -17.71 -4.35 16.60
CA SER A 109 -18.58 -3.67 15.64
C SER A 109 -18.76 -4.50 14.38
N PRO A 110 -19.97 -4.57 13.81
CA PRO A 110 -20.19 -5.18 12.51
C PRO A 110 -19.47 -4.45 11.35
N ARG A 111 -18.92 -3.27 11.62
CA ARG A 111 -18.17 -2.47 10.65
C ARG A 111 -16.65 -2.71 10.73
N MET A 112 -16.23 -3.70 11.50
CA MET A 112 -14.84 -4.10 11.67
C MET A 112 -14.68 -5.56 11.25
N ALA A 113 -13.65 -5.87 10.47
CA ALA A 113 -13.25 -7.24 10.13
C ALA A 113 -11.77 -7.45 10.45
N GLY A 114 -11.50 -8.33 11.41
CA GLY A 114 -10.15 -8.72 11.84
C GLY A 114 -9.77 -10.11 11.35
N VAL A 115 -8.87 -10.20 10.37
CA VAL A 115 -8.47 -11.47 9.75
C VAL A 115 -7.07 -11.87 10.22
N VAL A 116 -7.03 -12.78 11.21
CA VAL A 116 -5.77 -13.28 11.79
C VAL A 116 -5.30 -14.52 11.03
N ARG A 117 -4.78 -14.30 9.82
CA ARG A 117 -4.15 -15.33 9.00
C ARG A 117 -3.35 -14.73 7.86
N PHE A 118 -2.44 -15.50 7.28
CA PHE A 118 -1.86 -15.17 5.98
C PHE A 118 -2.86 -15.55 4.88
N SER A 119 -3.18 -14.62 3.99
CA SER A 119 -4.11 -14.87 2.88
C SER A 119 -3.83 -13.92 1.71
N ASN A 120 -3.25 -14.46 0.63
CA ASN A 120 -3.06 -13.70 -0.61
C ASN A 120 -4.41 -13.24 -1.20
N PRO A 121 -5.46 -14.07 -1.32
CA PRO A 121 -6.73 -13.60 -1.87
C PRO A 121 -7.30 -12.40 -1.12
N ILE A 122 -7.33 -12.46 0.22
CA ILE A 122 -7.86 -11.35 1.04
C ILE A 122 -6.95 -10.11 0.92
N ALA A 123 -5.62 -10.27 0.81
CA ALA A 123 -4.73 -9.14 0.58
C ALA A 123 -5.05 -8.42 -0.75
N HIS A 124 -5.31 -9.16 -1.82
CA HIS A 124 -5.74 -8.59 -3.09
C HIS A 124 -7.13 -7.94 -2.99
N PHE A 125 -8.10 -8.57 -2.32
CA PHE A 125 -9.41 -7.97 -2.07
C PHE A 125 -9.31 -6.66 -1.28
N ILE A 126 -8.48 -6.61 -0.21
CA ILE A 126 -8.27 -5.36 0.55
C ILE A 126 -7.60 -4.30 -0.33
N THR A 127 -6.56 -4.69 -1.06
CA THR A 127 -5.83 -3.74 -1.92
C THR A 127 -6.72 -3.16 -3.01
N ALA A 128 -7.64 -3.94 -3.59
CA ALA A 128 -8.56 -3.49 -4.61
C ALA A 128 -9.81 -2.79 -4.04
N GLY A 129 -10.39 -3.35 -2.98
CA GLY A 129 -11.72 -2.95 -2.49
C GLY A 129 -11.72 -1.89 -1.41
N ALA A 130 -10.62 -1.72 -0.63
CA ALA A 130 -10.53 -0.61 0.30
C ALA A 130 -10.42 0.73 -0.44
N ASP A 131 -10.93 1.80 0.13
CA ASP A 131 -10.75 3.16 -0.38
C ASP A 131 -9.43 3.75 0.09
N PHE A 132 -9.06 3.41 1.31
CA PHE A 132 -7.84 3.87 1.97
C PHE A 132 -7.06 2.69 2.53
N LEU A 133 -5.72 2.77 2.47
CA LEU A 133 -4.84 1.79 3.09
C LEU A 133 -3.98 2.45 4.17
N MET A 134 -4.12 1.98 5.41
CA MET A 134 -3.39 2.50 6.58
C MET A 134 -2.00 1.89 6.67
N VAL A 135 -0.96 2.72 6.80
CA VAL A 135 0.44 2.31 6.95
C VAL A 135 1.09 3.11 8.09
N PRO A 136 0.74 2.84 9.35
CA PRO A 136 1.20 3.60 10.52
C PRO A 136 2.60 3.16 11.00
N SER A 137 3.50 2.79 10.09
CA SER A 137 4.80 2.24 10.41
C SER A 137 5.70 3.25 11.13
N ARG A 138 6.34 2.85 12.23
CA ARG A 138 7.40 3.63 12.89
C ARG A 138 8.69 3.67 12.09
N PHE A 139 8.95 2.60 11.36
CA PHE A 139 10.13 2.45 10.51
C PHE A 139 9.75 1.70 9.24
N GLU A 140 9.97 2.34 8.08
CA GLU A 140 9.67 1.77 6.76
C GLU A 140 10.73 2.23 5.75
N PRO A 141 11.81 1.46 5.53
CA PRO A 141 12.90 1.88 4.64
C PRO A 141 12.46 2.19 3.22
N CYS A 142 11.54 1.41 2.67
CA CYS A 142 10.92 1.65 1.38
C CYS A 142 9.41 1.50 1.46
N GLY A 143 8.94 0.32 1.90
CA GLY A 143 7.55 -0.10 1.80
C GLY A 143 7.18 -0.51 0.38
N LEU A 144 6.38 -1.58 0.28
CA LEU A 144 5.77 -1.99 -0.98
C LEU A 144 4.25 -1.89 -0.92
N ILE A 145 3.68 -1.99 0.28
CA ILE A 145 2.24 -2.05 0.45
C ILE A 145 1.52 -0.76 -0.02
N GLN A 146 2.13 0.43 0.18
CA GLN A 146 1.61 1.68 -0.34
C GLN A 146 1.70 1.75 -1.88
N LEU A 147 2.74 1.11 -2.48
CA LEU A 147 2.87 1.01 -3.93
C LEU A 147 1.77 0.11 -4.50
N HIS A 148 1.54 -1.05 -3.87
CA HIS A 148 0.43 -1.94 -4.24
C HIS A 148 -0.92 -1.22 -4.13
N ALA A 149 -1.17 -0.51 -3.03
CA ALA A 149 -2.39 0.28 -2.86
C ALA A 149 -2.58 1.29 -4.00
N MET A 150 -1.56 2.11 -4.28
CA MET A 150 -1.62 3.11 -5.36
C MET A 150 -1.83 2.47 -6.73
N GLN A 151 -1.21 1.31 -7.01
CA GLN A 151 -1.40 0.57 -8.26
C GLN A 151 -2.87 0.16 -8.48
N TYR A 152 -3.62 -0.05 -7.41
CA TYR A 152 -5.06 -0.36 -7.45
C TYR A 152 -5.97 0.87 -7.29
N GLY A 153 -5.41 2.07 -7.24
CA GLY A 153 -6.17 3.30 -7.00
C GLY A 153 -6.68 3.44 -5.56
N THR A 154 -6.19 2.61 -4.65
CA THR A 154 -6.44 2.73 -3.22
C THR A 154 -5.50 3.76 -2.63
N VAL A 155 -6.05 4.72 -1.89
CA VAL A 155 -5.30 5.88 -1.39
C VAL A 155 -4.59 5.52 -0.08
N PRO A 156 -3.25 5.54 -0.01
CA PRO A 156 -2.54 5.26 1.23
C PRO A 156 -2.64 6.41 2.23
N ILE A 157 -2.77 6.05 3.52
CA ILE A 157 -2.65 6.93 4.68
C ILE A 157 -1.42 6.45 5.45
N VAL A 158 -0.34 7.22 5.44
CA VAL A 158 0.97 6.74 5.85
C VAL A 158 1.59 7.54 6.98
N ALA A 159 2.39 6.90 7.81
CA ALA A 159 3.32 7.60 8.70
C ALA A 159 4.42 8.30 7.89
N SER A 160 4.88 9.47 8.35
CA SER A 160 5.93 10.25 7.68
C SER A 160 7.32 9.71 8.03
N THR A 161 7.66 8.53 7.50
CA THR A 161 8.95 7.88 7.76
C THR A 161 9.51 7.20 6.50
N GLY A 162 10.82 7.28 6.32
CA GLY A 162 11.58 6.59 5.27
C GLY A 162 10.94 6.67 3.89
N GLY A 163 10.85 5.54 3.20
CA GLY A 163 10.31 5.46 1.84
C GLY A 163 8.84 5.83 1.70
N LEU A 164 8.07 5.92 2.79
CA LEU A 164 6.69 6.41 2.74
C LEU A 164 6.66 7.91 2.38
N VAL A 165 7.62 8.70 2.87
CA VAL A 165 7.77 10.13 2.52
C VAL A 165 8.17 10.28 1.05
N ASP A 166 9.02 9.37 0.55
CA ASP A 166 9.52 9.42 -0.83
C ASP A 166 8.45 9.04 -1.86
N THR A 167 7.56 8.12 -1.50
CA THR A 167 6.63 7.48 -2.44
C THR A 167 5.21 8.03 -2.38
N VAL A 168 4.76 8.57 -1.25
CA VAL A 168 3.42 9.14 -1.07
C VAL A 168 3.51 10.66 -1.00
N LYS A 169 2.73 11.35 -1.82
CA LYS A 169 2.68 12.82 -1.87
C LYS A 169 1.40 13.32 -1.21
N GLU A 170 1.56 14.10 -0.13
CA GLU A 170 0.44 14.69 0.61
C GLU A 170 -0.57 15.38 -0.29
N GLY A 171 -1.86 15.01 -0.14
CA GLY A 171 -2.96 15.60 -0.89
C GLY A 171 -3.00 15.27 -2.39
N VAL A 172 -2.02 14.51 -2.92
CA VAL A 172 -1.90 14.15 -4.34
C VAL A 172 -2.06 12.66 -4.56
N THR A 173 -1.33 11.84 -3.81
CA THR A 173 -1.37 10.37 -3.90
C THR A 173 -1.66 9.69 -2.56
N GLY A 174 -1.88 10.44 -1.50
CA GLY A 174 -2.22 9.93 -0.17
C GLY A 174 -2.23 11.01 0.89
N PHE A 175 -2.29 10.56 2.14
CA PHE A 175 -2.28 11.41 3.32
C PHE A 175 -1.14 11.00 4.25
N HIS A 176 -0.53 11.98 4.90
CA HIS A 176 0.49 11.78 5.91
C HIS A 176 -0.05 12.06 7.31
N MET A 177 0.09 11.11 8.22
CA MET A 177 -0.34 11.25 9.62
C MET A 177 0.77 11.72 10.56
N GLY A 178 1.89 12.23 10.02
CA GLY A 178 3.07 12.58 10.79
C GLY A 178 4.00 11.40 11.07
N ALA A 179 5.14 11.68 11.69
CA ALA A 179 6.06 10.64 12.16
C ALA A 179 5.51 10.02 13.45
N MET A 180 5.60 8.70 13.56
CA MET A 180 5.23 7.97 14.77
C MET A 180 6.41 7.89 15.73
N ASP A 181 6.14 7.96 17.04
CA ASP A 181 7.17 7.85 18.07
C ASP A 181 7.87 6.47 18.02
N PRO A 182 9.20 6.42 17.90
CA PRO A 182 9.93 5.16 17.80
C PRO A 182 9.97 4.36 19.11
N ASP A 183 9.81 5.02 20.25
CA ASP A 183 10.04 4.43 21.58
C ASP A 183 8.78 3.75 22.16
N GLY A 184 7.63 3.86 21.48
CA GLY A 184 6.40 3.18 21.90
C GLY A 184 5.12 3.89 21.56
N LEU A 185 4.03 3.40 22.13
CA LEU A 185 2.69 3.94 21.91
C LEU A 185 2.53 5.29 22.63
N LYS A 186 2.18 6.32 21.88
CA LYS A 186 1.86 7.64 22.40
C LYS A 186 0.40 8.02 22.07
N PRO A 187 -0.29 8.75 22.95
CA PRO A 187 -1.62 9.27 22.67
C PRO A 187 -1.65 10.14 21.39
N ASP A 188 -0.64 10.96 21.17
CA ASP A 188 -0.55 11.87 20.02
C ASP A 188 -0.48 11.10 18.70
N ASP A 189 0.21 9.96 18.65
CA ASP A 189 0.26 9.08 17.46
C ASP A 189 -1.13 8.51 17.14
N VAL A 190 -1.86 8.11 18.18
CA VAL A 190 -3.22 7.58 18.04
C VAL A 190 -4.17 8.67 17.52
N GLU A 191 -4.08 9.89 18.07
CA GLU A 191 -4.89 11.02 17.65
C GLU A 191 -4.56 11.45 16.23
N ALA A 192 -3.29 11.55 15.88
CA ALA A 192 -2.84 11.86 14.51
C ALA A 192 -3.39 10.86 13.49
N MET A 193 -3.38 9.57 13.81
CA MET A 193 -3.96 8.53 12.96
C MET A 193 -5.48 8.70 12.83
N VAL A 194 -6.18 8.92 13.93
CA VAL A 194 -7.66 9.10 13.93
C VAL A 194 -8.04 10.32 13.10
N ASP A 195 -7.40 11.46 13.33
CA ASP A 195 -7.72 12.72 12.66
C ASP A 195 -7.45 12.63 11.16
N THR A 196 -6.33 12.03 10.76
CA THR A 196 -6.00 11.85 9.34
C THR A 196 -6.99 10.90 8.67
N CYS A 197 -7.35 9.78 9.31
CA CYS A 197 -8.35 8.87 8.79
C CYS A 197 -9.74 9.53 8.73
N ALA A 198 -10.11 10.34 9.69
CA ALA A 198 -11.37 11.08 9.69
C ALA A 198 -11.43 12.12 8.58
N ALA A 199 -10.32 12.84 8.33
CA ALA A 199 -10.20 13.77 7.20
C ALA A 199 -10.31 13.03 5.86
N ALA A 200 -9.68 11.86 5.73
CA ALA A 200 -9.81 11.00 4.55
C ALA A 200 -11.24 10.50 4.35
N ALA A 201 -11.92 10.08 5.44
CA ALA A 201 -13.34 9.69 5.39
C ALA A 201 -14.24 10.84 4.93
N ALA A 202 -13.99 12.07 5.39
CA ALA A 202 -14.72 13.26 4.97
C ALA A 202 -14.48 13.61 3.49
N ALA A 203 -13.30 13.31 2.97
CA ALA A 203 -12.95 13.51 1.55
C ALA A 203 -13.52 12.40 0.63
N TYR A 204 -13.92 11.25 1.18
CA TYR A 204 -14.41 10.13 0.41
C TYR A 204 -15.59 10.51 -0.50
N GLY A 205 -15.57 10.02 -1.75
CA GLY A 205 -16.59 10.32 -2.76
C GLY A 205 -16.53 11.72 -3.36
N SER A 206 -15.66 12.60 -2.84
CA SER A 206 -15.46 13.94 -3.43
C SER A 206 -14.67 13.88 -4.76
N PRO A 207 -14.75 14.93 -5.60
CA PRO A 207 -13.89 15.04 -6.78
C PRO A 207 -12.39 14.97 -6.45
N ALA A 208 -11.98 15.46 -5.28
CA ALA A 208 -10.59 15.41 -4.83
C ALA A 208 -10.14 13.97 -4.56
N HIS A 209 -10.94 13.16 -3.86
CA HIS A 209 -10.66 11.75 -3.63
C HIS A 209 -10.60 10.96 -4.95
N THR A 210 -11.58 11.18 -5.86
CA THR A 210 -11.59 10.54 -7.17
C THR A 210 -10.34 10.87 -7.99
N LYS A 211 -9.91 12.13 -7.97
CA LYS A 211 -8.67 12.57 -8.63
C LYS A 211 -7.44 11.91 -8.00
N MET A 212 -7.38 11.82 -6.67
CA MET A 212 -6.27 11.20 -5.94
C MET A 212 -6.16 9.71 -6.31
N SER A 213 -7.27 8.97 -6.29
CA SER A 213 -7.33 7.57 -6.72
C SER A 213 -6.85 7.37 -8.17
N ALA A 214 -7.34 8.22 -9.10
CA ALA A 214 -6.91 8.19 -10.49
C ALA A 214 -5.41 8.54 -10.65
N THR A 215 -4.89 9.46 -9.84
CA THR A 215 -3.46 9.80 -9.83
C THR A 215 -2.63 8.64 -9.32
N CYS A 216 -3.09 7.93 -8.28
CA CYS A 216 -2.43 6.75 -7.76
C CYS A 216 -2.24 5.68 -8.84
N ILE A 217 -3.31 5.21 -9.46
CA ILE A 217 -3.26 4.15 -10.48
C ILE A 217 -2.56 4.60 -11.78
N GLY A 218 -2.49 5.90 -12.02
CA GLY A 218 -1.82 6.47 -13.20
C GLY A 218 -0.30 6.48 -13.15
N GLN A 219 0.32 6.13 -12.01
CA GLN A 219 1.76 6.13 -11.84
C GLN A 219 2.43 4.88 -12.45
N ASP A 220 3.69 5.04 -12.86
CA ASP A 220 4.58 3.91 -13.14
C ASP A 220 5.37 3.61 -11.86
N LEU A 221 4.91 2.61 -11.11
CA LEU A 221 5.50 2.15 -9.85
C LEU A 221 6.38 0.91 -10.02
N SER A 222 6.66 0.50 -11.27
CA SER A 222 7.52 -0.65 -11.59
C SER A 222 9.00 -0.40 -11.27
N TRP A 223 9.79 -1.45 -11.36
CA TRP A 223 11.24 -1.39 -11.23
C TRP A 223 11.96 -0.61 -12.35
N ARG A 224 11.27 -0.20 -13.40
CA ARG A 224 11.91 0.47 -14.55
C ARG A 224 12.74 1.70 -14.18
N LYS A 225 12.18 2.60 -13.37
CA LYS A 225 12.89 3.81 -12.91
C LYS A 225 13.93 3.52 -11.83
N PRO A 226 13.64 2.72 -10.78
CA PRO A 226 14.65 2.33 -9.81
C PRO A 226 15.83 1.60 -10.43
N ALA A 227 15.60 0.64 -11.34
CA ALA A 227 16.67 -0.09 -12.01
C ALA A 227 17.60 0.84 -12.83
N ALA A 228 17.03 1.78 -13.59
CA ALA A 228 17.83 2.76 -14.33
C ALA A 228 18.71 3.63 -13.42
N LYS A 229 18.22 3.97 -12.21
CA LYS A 229 19.04 4.68 -11.21
C LYS A 229 20.17 3.81 -10.68
N TRP A 230 19.89 2.53 -10.38
CA TRP A 230 20.91 1.58 -9.96
C TRP A 230 21.97 1.38 -11.03
N GLU A 231 21.60 1.25 -12.30
CA GLU A 231 22.52 1.15 -13.43
C GLU A 231 23.44 2.36 -13.48
N ALA A 232 22.91 3.58 -13.40
CA ALA A 232 23.69 4.82 -13.41
C ALA A 232 24.70 4.88 -12.26
N VAL A 233 24.31 4.52 -11.04
CA VAL A 233 25.20 4.49 -9.86
C VAL A 233 26.30 3.45 -10.05
N LEU A 234 25.97 2.25 -10.55
CA LEU A 234 26.95 1.19 -10.79
C LEU A 234 27.93 1.56 -11.89
N GLU A 235 27.48 2.20 -12.98
CA GLU A 235 28.32 2.69 -14.06
C GLU A 235 29.30 3.77 -13.55
N GLU A 236 28.83 4.72 -12.74
CA GLU A 236 29.67 5.74 -12.12
C GLU A 236 30.73 5.11 -11.19
N MET A 237 30.33 4.14 -10.37
CA MET A 237 31.27 3.41 -9.51
C MET A 237 32.34 2.66 -10.30
N MET A 238 31.96 1.99 -11.39
CA MET A 238 32.89 1.29 -12.28
C MET A 238 33.87 2.26 -12.95
N PHE A 239 33.38 3.39 -13.44
CA PHE A 239 34.20 4.42 -14.06
C PHE A 239 35.21 5.01 -13.08
N ASN A 240 34.78 5.36 -11.86
CA ASN A 240 35.61 5.96 -10.81
C ASN A 240 36.64 4.97 -10.22
N SER A 241 36.33 3.68 -10.21
CA SER A 241 37.24 2.63 -9.74
C SER A 241 38.33 2.21 -10.75
N GLY A 242 38.29 2.75 -11.96
CA GLY A 242 39.24 2.41 -13.04
C GLY A 242 38.99 1.03 -13.68
N TYR A 243 37.99 0.29 -13.23
CA TYR A 243 37.60 -1.01 -13.81
C TYR A 243 37.03 -0.86 -15.23
N GLY A 244 36.42 0.28 -15.55
CA GLY A 244 35.80 0.55 -16.85
C GLY A 244 36.78 0.74 -18.02
N LYS A 245 38.09 0.85 -17.78
CA LYS A 245 39.09 1.05 -18.85
C LYS A 245 39.59 -0.23 -19.48
N LYS A 246 39.20 -1.41 -19.05
CA LYS A 246 39.80 -2.68 -19.50
C LYS A 246 38.89 -3.64 -20.24
N GLN A 247 37.58 -3.51 -20.27
CA GLN A 247 36.74 -4.44 -21.03
C GLN A 247 35.38 -3.83 -21.45
N MET A 248 35.41 -2.96 -22.47
CA MET A 248 34.32 -2.90 -23.44
C MET A 248 34.81 -3.51 -24.77
N VAL A 249 35.12 -4.78 -24.74
CA VAL A 249 35.08 -5.57 -25.93
C VAL A 249 33.67 -6.16 -26.01
N VAL A 250 32.76 -5.41 -26.58
CA VAL A 250 31.50 -5.95 -27.08
C VAL A 250 31.91 -6.90 -28.21
N THR A 251 31.96 -8.20 -27.92
CA THR A 251 31.94 -9.22 -28.97
C THR A 251 30.59 -9.08 -29.67
N PRO A 252 30.58 -8.79 -30.99
CA PRO A 252 29.35 -8.85 -31.77
C PRO A 252 28.77 -10.25 -31.62
N LYS A 253 27.46 -10.35 -31.40
CA LYS A 253 26.75 -11.62 -31.57
C LYS A 253 26.95 -12.05 -33.01
N GLU A 254 27.84 -13.00 -33.23
CA GLU A 254 27.88 -13.73 -34.50
C GLU A 254 26.57 -14.51 -34.62
N ASP A 255 25.96 -14.32 -35.78
CA ASP A 255 24.70 -14.88 -36.20
C ASP A 255 24.66 -16.39 -36.01
N LEU A 256 23.77 -16.90 -35.19
CA LEU A 256 23.34 -18.30 -35.21
C LEU A 256 22.28 -18.49 -36.30
N GLU A 257 22.66 -18.21 -37.56
CA GLU A 257 21.98 -18.73 -38.73
C GLU A 257 22.95 -19.66 -39.47
N GLY A 258 22.65 -20.93 -39.46
CA GLY A 258 23.33 -21.87 -40.37
C GLY A 258 23.69 -23.24 -39.81
N ALA A 259 22.67 -24.05 -39.49
CA ALA A 259 22.83 -25.52 -39.63
C ALA A 259 21.44 -26.15 -39.79
N LYS A 260 20.93 -26.04 -41.02
CA LYS A 260 20.04 -27.05 -41.60
C LYS A 260 20.85 -27.78 -42.66
N THR A 261 21.18 -29.01 -42.41
CA THR A 261 21.19 -30.16 -43.33
C THR A 261 21.24 -31.42 -42.49
#